data_143997d0083611aa9f29dd144c9b20cb
#
_entry.id   143997d0083611aa9f29dd144c9b20cb
#
_cell.length_a   1.000
_cell.length_b   1.000
_cell.length_c   1.000
_cell.angle_alpha   90.00
_cell.angle_beta   90.00
_cell.angle_gamma   90.00
#
_symmetry.space_group_name_H-M   'P 1'
#
loop_
_entity.id
_entity.type
_entity.pdbx_description
1 polymer ?
#
loop_
_entity_poly.entity_id
_entity_poly.type
_entity_poly.pdbx_seq_one_letter_code
_entity_poly.pdbx_strand_id
1 'polypeptide(L)'
;MSSHVASTARLRRICAALGALTALVLGACQTVPVPPAPTTAWNVRRPLLQGLSRFELTGRVAVAVGQQGFNADIRWRQSTPGTRMTLSGPFGAGATQVSDLGGALSVITSRGEHLGNAAARTVLERQLGFDPPLGSLRYWILGVPDPSLPATVTLDRSQRLARLKQDGWSIDYRAYTPVGAEWLPRLLTVRRAAVRLRMVVDAWHLQ
;
A
#
# COMPACT_ATOMS: atom_id res chain seq x y z
N MET A 1 19.11 58.73 50.47
CA MET A 1 19.76 57.48 50.00
C MET A 1 18.76 56.32 50.12
N SER A 2 17.66 56.25 49.31
CA SER A 2 16.67 55.15 49.42
C SER A 2 15.85 54.96 48.18
N SER A 3 16.45 55.04 46.97
CA SER A 3 15.67 54.91 45.72
C SER A 3 16.17 53.79 44.75
N HIS A 4 17.22 53.03 45.06
CA HIS A 4 17.80 52.07 44.14
C HIS A 4 17.47 50.59 44.44
N VAL A 5 16.84 50.27 45.54
CA VAL A 5 16.60 48.87 45.95
C VAL A 5 15.29 48.30 45.34
N ALA A 6 14.32 49.15 44.99
CA ALA A 6 13.00 48.72 44.50
C ALA A 6 12.99 48.28 43.04
N SER A 7 13.98 48.68 42.23
CA SER A 7 14.04 48.42 40.77
C SER A 7 14.52 47.01 40.41
N THR A 8 15.43 46.45 41.20
CA THR A 8 16.04 45.13 40.91
C THR A 8 15.12 43.97 41.26
N ALA A 9 14.20 44.17 42.23
CA ALA A 9 13.23 43.11 42.62
C ALA A 9 12.13 42.91 41.52
N ARG A 10 11.76 43.96 40.81
CA ARG A 10 10.75 43.87 39.71
C ARG A 10 11.34 43.23 38.46
N LEU A 11 12.58 43.50 38.12
CA LEU A 11 13.27 42.92 36.98
C LEU A 11 13.47 41.40 37.15
N ARG A 12 13.81 40.92 38.34
CA ARG A 12 13.94 39.49 38.66
C ARG A 12 12.63 38.73 38.56
N ARG A 13 11.49 39.33 38.92
CA ARG A 13 10.16 38.70 38.79
C ARG A 13 9.68 38.62 37.38
N ILE A 14 10.02 39.56 36.49
CA ILE A 14 9.67 39.54 35.07
C ILE A 14 10.51 38.49 34.33
N CYS A 15 11.81 38.36 34.64
CA CYS A 15 12.65 37.31 34.03
C CYS A 15 12.25 35.92 34.50
N ALA A 16 11.78 35.72 35.73
CA ALA A 16 11.29 34.43 36.21
C ALA A 16 9.94 34.03 35.57
N ALA A 17 9.07 34.99 35.26
CA ALA A 17 7.80 34.74 34.58
C ALA A 17 7.96 34.42 33.10
N LEU A 18 8.94 35.04 32.40
CA LEU A 18 9.24 34.71 30.98
C LEU A 18 9.92 33.34 30.84
N GLY A 19 10.74 32.92 31.81
CA GLY A 19 11.40 31.61 31.81
C GLY A 19 10.43 30.45 32.03
N ALA A 20 9.34 30.66 32.77
CA ALA A 20 8.32 29.63 32.99
C ALA A 20 7.39 29.44 31.79
N LEU A 21 7.21 30.45 30.95
CA LEU A 21 6.33 30.37 29.75
C LEU A 21 7.00 29.68 28.55
N THR A 22 8.34 29.73 28.46
CA THR A 22 9.09 29.05 27.42
C THR A 22 9.24 27.53 27.64
N ALA A 23 9.07 27.04 28.87
CA ALA A 23 9.16 25.60 29.15
C ALA A 23 7.92 24.80 28.78
N LEU A 24 6.77 25.46 28.53
CA LEU A 24 5.51 24.75 28.19
C LEU A 24 5.32 24.39 26.70
N VAL A 25 6.18 24.87 25.81
CA VAL A 25 6.00 24.69 24.37
C VAL A 25 6.76 23.47 23.81
N LEU A 26 7.63 22.85 24.60
CA LEU A 26 8.48 21.72 24.15
C LEU A 26 7.87 20.32 24.37
N GLY A 27 6.62 20.22 24.83
CA GLY A 27 5.99 18.94 25.20
C GLY A 27 5.05 18.31 24.19
N ALA A 28 4.89 18.84 22.97
CA ALA A 28 3.78 18.46 22.07
C ALA A 28 4.18 17.56 20.88
N CYS A 29 5.33 16.90 20.89
CA CYS A 29 5.54 15.76 19.98
C CYS A 29 5.05 14.47 20.66
N GLN A 30 3.74 14.32 20.80
CA GLN A 30 3.16 13.02 21.12
C GLN A 30 3.31 12.12 19.87
N THR A 31 4.29 11.23 19.90
CA THR A 31 4.33 10.09 18.98
C THR A 31 3.09 9.27 19.26
N VAL A 32 2.14 9.27 18.34
CA VAL A 32 0.97 8.38 18.41
C VAL A 32 1.52 6.96 18.50
N PRO A 33 1.21 6.19 19.53
CA PRO A 33 1.69 4.81 19.66
C PRO A 33 1.18 4.02 18.46
N VAL A 34 2.09 3.48 17.64
CA VAL A 34 1.71 2.51 16.62
C VAL A 34 1.20 1.28 17.36
N PRO A 35 -0.04 0.82 17.10
CA PRO A 35 -0.56 -0.38 17.73
C PRO A 35 0.42 -1.54 17.53
N PRO A 36 0.64 -2.40 18.53
CA PRO A 36 1.48 -3.58 18.36
C PRO A 36 0.95 -4.42 17.21
N ALA A 37 1.85 -4.96 16.40
CA ALA A 37 1.46 -5.85 15.31
C ALA A 37 0.69 -7.05 15.89
N PRO A 38 -0.48 -7.44 15.31
CA PRO A 38 -1.24 -8.55 15.81
C PRO A 38 -0.40 -9.83 15.77
N THR A 39 -0.41 -10.56 16.87
CA THR A 39 0.26 -11.86 17.03
C THR A 39 -0.62 -13.02 16.55
N THR A 40 -1.65 -12.74 15.74
CA THR A 40 -2.51 -13.78 15.19
C THR A 40 -1.69 -14.73 14.34
N ALA A 41 -1.72 -16.02 14.70
CA ALA A 41 -0.95 -17.05 14.03
C ALA A 41 -1.28 -17.10 12.53
N TRP A 42 -0.28 -17.32 11.70
CA TRP A 42 -0.39 -17.36 10.24
C TRP A 42 -1.49 -18.29 9.73
N ASN A 43 -1.62 -19.49 10.33
CA ASN A 43 -2.63 -20.49 9.95
C ASN A 43 -4.07 -20.02 10.17
N VAL A 44 -4.31 -19.10 11.10
CA VAL A 44 -5.62 -18.46 11.35
C VAL A 44 -5.82 -17.27 10.40
N ARG A 45 -4.83 -16.41 10.30
CA ARG A 45 -4.90 -15.18 9.52
C ARG A 45 -5.00 -15.42 8.01
N ARG A 46 -4.24 -16.39 7.50
CA ARG A 46 -4.19 -16.70 6.07
C ARG A 46 -5.57 -16.97 5.47
N PRO A 47 -6.40 -17.91 5.96
CA PRO A 47 -7.71 -18.18 5.38
C PRO A 47 -8.67 -17.00 5.49
N LEU A 48 -8.60 -16.20 6.56
CA LEU A 48 -9.42 -14.98 6.69
C LEU A 48 -9.11 -13.97 5.58
N LEU A 49 -7.84 -13.69 5.33
CA LEU A 49 -7.42 -12.77 4.27
C LEU A 49 -7.66 -13.36 2.86
N GLN A 50 -7.51 -14.66 2.67
CA GLN A 50 -7.85 -15.33 1.41
C GLN A 50 -9.35 -15.24 1.10
N GLY A 51 -10.20 -15.27 2.13
CA GLY A 51 -11.67 -15.11 2.03
C GLY A 51 -12.12 -13.67 1.84
N LEU A 52 -11.25 -12.68 2.01
CA LEU A 52 -11.61 -11.27 1.88
C LEU A 52 -11.94 -10.92 0.43
N SER A 53 -13.24 -10.78 0.14
CA SER A 53 -13.77 -10.57 -1.21
C SER A 53 -14.08 -9.12 -1.54
N ARG A 54 -14.04 -8.21 -0.53
CA ARG A 54 -14.37 -6.79 -0.72
C ARG A 54 -13.34 -5.91 -0.05
N PHE A 55 -12.64 -5.13 -0.86
CA PHE A 55 -11.72 -4.09 -0.38
C PHE A 55 -11.47 -3.06 -1.48
N GLU A 56 -11.05 -1.89 -1.07
CA GLU A 56 -10.51 -0.88 -1.96
C GLU A 56 -9.13 -0.46 -1.47
N LEU A 57 -8.27 -0.10 -2.42
CA LEU A 57 -7.01 0.55 -2.11
C LEU A 57 -6.71 1.66 -3.12
N THR A 58 -5.94 2.61 -2.66
CA THR A 58 -5.27 3.60 -3.49
C THR A 58 -3.77 3.56 -3.23
N GLY A 59 -2.99 3.89 -4.24
CA GLY A 59 -1.54 3.84 -4.11
C GLY A 59 -0.83 4.16 -5.40
N ARG A 60 0.43 3.76 -5.45
CA ARG A 60 1.32 4.00 -6.60
C ARG A 60 1.98 2.70 -7.00
N VAL A 61 2.10 2.50 -8.29
CA VAL A 61 2.79 1.36 -8.88
C VAL A 61 3.91 1.84 -9.79
N ALA A 62 5.07 1.22 -9.67
CA ALA A 62 6.18 1.35 -10.61
C ALA A 62 6.41 -0.01 -11.25
N VAL A 63 6.33 -0.06 -12.58
CA VAL A 63 6.60 -1.25 -13.39
C VAL A 63 7.88 -1.03 -14.16
N ALA A 64 8.76 -2.03 -14.16
CA ALA A 64 9.97 -2.06 -14.98
C ALA A 64 10.09 -3.43 -15.67
N VAL A 65 10.40 -3.42 -16.96
CA VAL A 65 10.69 -4.59 -17.77
C VAL A 65 12.00 -4.33 -18.52
N GLY A 66 13.07 -5.00 -18.10
CA GLY A 66 14.41 -4.68 -18.58
C GLY A 66 14.80 -3.24 -18.24
N GLN A 67 15.04 -2.43 -19.28
CA GLN A 67 15.41 -1.01 -19.13
C GLN A 67 14.21 -0.04 -19.30
N GLN A 68 13.04 -0.57 -19.66
CA GLN A 68 11.83 0.25 -19.80
C GLN A 68 10.99 0.19 -18.54
N GLY A 69 10.22 1.25 -18.28
CA GLY A 69 9.33 1.27 -17.15
C GLY A 69 8.44 2.50 -17.13
N PHE A 70 7.45 2.45 -16.26
CA PHE A 70 6.54 3.56 -16.00
C PHE A 70 6.10 3.58 -14.54
N ASN A 71 5.57 4.72 -14.12
CA ASN A 71 4.90 4.91 -12.84
C ASN A 71 3.45 5.30 -13.09
N ALA A 72 2.56 4.84 -12.23
CA ALA A 72 1.15 5.20 -12.27
C ALA A 72 0.57 5.26 -10.85
N ASP A 73 -0.43 6.12 -10.67
CA ASP A 73 -1.34 6.01 -9.55
C ASP A 73 -2.30 4.85 -9.81
N ILE A 74 -2.61 4.10 -8.76
CA ILE A 74 -3.53 2.97 -8.83
C ILE A 74 -4.70 3.18 -7.87
N ARG A 75 -5.91 2.95 -8.38
CA ARG A 75 -7.09 2.70 -7.57
C ARG A 75 -7.59 1.31 -7.89
N TRP A 76 -7.67 0.48 -6.88
CA TRP A 76 -8.11 -0.91 -7.00
C TRP A 76 -9.34 -1.13 -6.14
N ARG A 77 -10.39 -1.63 -6.76
CA ARG A 77 -11.60 -2.10 -6.08
C ARG A 77 -11.76 -3.58 -6.34
N GLN A 78 -11.79 -4.36 -5.26
CA GLN A 78 -12.14 -5.76 -5.27
C GLN A 78 -13.57 -5.92 -4.74
N SER A 79 -14.37 -6.68 -5.44
CA SER A 79 -15.74 -7.04 -5.01
C SER A 79 -16.14 -8.36 -5.65
N THR A 80 -17.28 -8.93 -5.26
CA THR A 80 -17.91 -9.99 -6.06
C THR A 80 -18.70 -9.33 -7.20
N PRO A 81 -18.48 -9.67 -8.49
CA PRO A 81 -17.80 -10.87 -9.00
C PRO A 81 -16.32 -10.72 -9.36
N GLY A 82 -15.62 -9.61 -9.06
CA GLY A 82 -14.20 -9.54 -9.44
C GLY A 82 -13.51 -8.20 -9.16
N THR A 83 -12.50 -7.92 -9.95
CA THR A 83 -11.55 -6.82 -9.79
C THR A 83 -11.87 -5.68 -10.76
N ARG A 84 -11.72 -4.44 -10.29
CA ARG A 84 -11.62 -3.24 -11.14
C ARG A 84 -10.43 -2.39 -10.69
N MET A 85 -9.54 -2.08 -11.62
CA MET A 85 -8.37 -1.25 -11.37
C MET A 85 -8.39 -0.06 -12.34
N THR A 86 -8.02 1.10 -11.85
CA THR A 86 -7.72 2.29 -12.66
C THR A 86 -6.26 2.64 -12.46
N LEU A 87 -5.52 2.72 -13.55
CA LEU A 87 -4.13 3.16 -13.60
C LEU A 87 -4.11 4.54 -14.27
N SER A 88 -3.58 5.54 -13.59
CA SER A 88 -3.46 6.91 -14.10
C SER A 88 -2.01 7.33 -14.12
N GLY A 89 -1.58 7.98 -15.19
CA GLY A 89 -0.26 8.61 -15.23
C GLY A 89 -0.14 9.78 -14.26
N PRO A 90 1.03 10.42 -14.17
CA PRO A 90 1.23 11.60 -13.33
C PRO A 90 0.15 12.65 -13.60
N PHE A 91 -0.37 13.25 -12.53
CA PHE A 91 -1.46 14.26 -12.57
C PHE A 91 -2.78 13.76 -13.19
N GLY A 92 -3.05 12.44 -13.16
CA GLY A 92 -4.27 11.86 -13.70
C GLY A 92 -4.33 11.74 -15.23
N ALA A 93 -3.24 12.05 -15.93
CA ALA A 93 -3.18 11.93 -17.37
C ALA A 93 -3.28 10.46 -17.81
N GLY A 94 -4.13 10.20 -18.81
CA GLY A 94 -4.16 8.93 -19.52
C GLY A 94 -4.64 7.74 -18.69
N ALA A 95 -5.78 7.85 -18.01
CA ALA A 95 -6.32 6.75 -17.21
C ALA A 95 -6.67 5.52 -18.06
N THR A 96 -6.16 4.36 -17.67
CA THR A 96 -6.55 3.05 -18.22
C THR A 96 -7.30 2.27 -17.14
N GLN A 97 -8.49 1.80 -17.47
CA GLN A 97 -9.29 0.96 -16.57
C GLN A 97 -9.16 -0.49 -17.00
N VAL A 98 -8.87 -1.36 -16.03
CA VAL A 98 -8.81 -2.81 -16.20
C VAL A 98 -9.87 -3.43 -15.30
N SER A 99 -10.69 -4.30 -15.84
CA SER A 99 -11.68 -5.07 -15.08
C SER A 99 -11.59 -6.54 -15.43
N ASP A 100 -11.62 -7.39 -14.40
CA ASP A 100 -11.79 -8.83 -14.51
C ASP A 100 -12.98 -9.23 -13.64
N LEU A 101 -14.12 -9.44 -14.27
CA LEU A 101 -15.40 -9.71 -13.63
C LEU A 101 -15.89 -11.10 -14.06
N GLY A 102 -15.76 -12.08 -13.12
CA GLY A 102 -16.17 -13.47 -13.41
C GLY A 102 -15.35 -14.13 -14.52
N GLY A 103 -14.08 -13.76 -14.71
CA GLY A 103 -13.20 -14.24 -15.78
C GLY A 103 -13.32 -13.48 -17.10
N ALA A 104 -14.22 -12.49 -17.18
CA ALA A 104 -14.34 -11.62 -18.36
C ALA A 104 -13.41 -10.40 -18.18
N LEU A 105 -12.27 -10.45 -18.86
CA LEU A 105 -11.31 -9.35 -18.87
C LEU A 105 -11.78 -8.23 -19.79
N SER A 106 -11.74 -6.98 -19.34
CA SER A 106 -11.97 -5.80 -20.16
C SER A 106 -10.99 -4.68 -19.82
N VAL A 107 -10.65 -3.89 -20.83
CA VAL A 107 -9.79 -2.72 -20.74
C VAL A 107 -10.47 -1.54 -21.43
N ILE A 108 -10.53 -0.41 -20.72
CA ILE A 108 -10.86 0.88 -21.32
C ILE A 108 -9.55 1.67 -21.36
N THR A 109 -9.08 1.95 -22.57
CA THR A 109 -7.82 2.67 -22.76
C THR A 109 -7.98 4.16 -22.45
N SER A 110 -6.88 4.87 -22.30
CA SER A 110 -6.86 6.34 -22.12
C SER A 110 -7.48 7.11 -23.29
N ARG A 111 -7.67 6.46 -24.43
CA ARG A 111 -8.35 7.02 -25.61
C ARG A 111 -9.84 6.68 -25.67
N GLY A 112 -10.36 5.99 -24.64
CA GLY A 112 -11.76 5.57 -24.56
C GLY A 112 -12.09 4.30 -25.35
N GLU A 113 -11.11 3.58 -25.89
CA GLU A 113 -11.35 2.32 -26.58
C GLU A 113 -11.75 1.23 -25.58
N HIS A 114 -12.84 0.54 -25.84
CA HIS A 114 -13.34 -0.58 -25.06
C HIS A 114 -12.90 -1.91 -25.67
N LEU A 115 -12.09 -2.66 -24.96
CA LEU A 115 -11.54 -3.94 -25.40
C LEU A 115 -11.96 -5.04 -24.43
N GLY A 116 -12.29 -6.20 -24.94
CA GLY A 116 -12.69 -7.38 -24.14
C GLY A 116 -11.77 -8.59 -24.39
N ASN A 117 -11.70 -9.46 -23.38
CA ASN A 117 -11.05 -10.78 -23.43
C ASN A 117 -9.67 -10.79 -24.10
N ALA A 118 -9.52 -11.45 -25.24
CA ALA A 118 -8.24 -11.59 -25.92
C ALA A 118 -7.63 -10.24 -26.36
N ALA A 119 -8.45 -9.32 -26.89
CA ALA A 119 -7.98 -7.98 -27.28
C ALA A 119 -7.51 -7.18 -26.06
N ALA A 120 -8.23 -7.26 -24.94
CA ALA A 120 -7.84 -6.64 -23.67
C ALA A 120 -6.49 -7.20 -23.16
N ARG A 121 -6.32 -8.54 -23.21
CA ARG A 121 -5.06 -9.20 -22.81
C ARG A 121 -3.89 -8.72 -23.67
N THR A 122 -4.05 -8.73 -24.99
CA THR A 122 -3.01 -8.29 -25.95
C THR A 122 -2.60 -6.84 -25.70
N VAL A 123 -3.54 -5.95 -25.39
CA VAL A 123 -3.23 -4.55 -25.09
C VAL A 123 -2.51 -4.41 -23.75
N LEU A 124 -2.95 -5.14 -22.72
CA LEU A 124 -2.26 -5.16 -21.42
C LEU A 124 -0.84 -5.67 -21.55
N GLU A 125 -0.63 -6.81 -22.21
CA GLU A 125 0.70 -7.37 -22.44
C GLU A 125 1.61 -6.40 -23.19
N ARG A 126 1.10 -5.72 -24.22
CA ARG A 126 1.86 -4.72 -24.96
C ARG A 126 2.22 -3.50 -24.11
N GLN A 127 1.29 -3.01 -23.30
CA GLN A 127 1.50 -1.83 -22.46
C GLN A 127 2.40 -2.11 -21.26
N LEU A 128 2.26 -3.29 -20.65
CA LEU A 128 3.02 -3.68 -19.47
C LEU A 128 4.35 -4.37 -19.83
N GLY A 129 4.46 -4.95 -21.02
CA GLY A 129 5.60 -5.78 -21.44
C GLY A 129 5.58 -7.22 -20.88
N PHE A 130 4.48 -7.63 -20.23
CA PHE A 130 4.25 -8.97 -19.69
C PHE A 130 2.75 -9.21 -19.44
N ASP A 131 2.34 -10.48 -19.33
CA ASP A 131 0.98 -10.86 -18.92
C ASP A 131 0.86 -10.79 -17.38
N PRO A 132 0.07 -9.85 -16.82
CA PRO A 132 -0.07 -9.70 -15.38
C PRO A 132 -0.92 -10.84 -14.79
N PRO A 133 -0.49 -11.48 -13.69
CA PRO A 133 -1.24 -12.55 -13.03
C PRO A 133 -2.38 -11.96 -12.16
N LEU A 134 -3.41 -11.38 -12.81
CA LEU A 134 -4.48 -10.61 -12.15
C LEU A 134 -5.19 -11.42 -11.05
N GLY A 135 -5.44 -12.72 -11.29
CA GLY A 135 -6.07 -13.61 -10.33
C GLY A 135 -5.26 -13.78 -9.06
N SER A 136 -3.94 -13.95 -9.17
CA SER A 136 -3.05 -14.11 -8.01
C SER A 136 -2.71 -12.78 -7.34
N LEU A 137 -2.64 -11.68 -8.10
CA LEU A 137 -2.33 -10.35 -7.57
C LEU A 137 -3.30 -9.92 -6.45
N ARG A 138 -4.59 -10.27 -6.54
CA ARG A 138 -5.58 -9.96 -5.50
C ARG A 138 -5.22 -10.56 -4.14
N TYR A 139 -4.59 -11.73 -4.13
CA TYR A 139 -4.13 -12.38 -2.90
C TYR A 139 -2.80 -11.81 -2.43
N TRP A 140 -1.87 -11.59 -3.37
CA TRP A 140 -0.55 -11.09 -3.03
C TRP A 140 -0.61 -9.69 -2.42
N ILE A 141 -1.52 -8.83 -2.90
CA ILE A 141 -1.69 -7.49 -2.32
C ILE A 141 -2.19 -7.53 -0.87
N LEU A 142 -2.96 -8.58 -0.49
CA LEU A 142 -3.42 -8.81 0.88
C LEU A 142 -2.35 -9.46 1.77
N GLY A 143 -1.19 -9.84 1.22
CA GLY A 143 -0.13 -10.52 1.95
C GLY A 143 -0.42 -12.00 2.20
N VAL A 144 -1.10 -12.67 1.27
CA VAL A 144 -1.38 -14.11 1.30
C VAL A 144 -1.13 -14.73 -0.08
N PRO A 145 -0.82 -16.04 -0.16
CA PRO A 145 -0.73 -16.73 -1.45
C PRO A 145 -2.12 -16.95 -2.07
N ASP A 146 -2.15 -17.07 -3.39
CA ASP A 146 -3.29 -17.60 -4.12
C ASP A 146 -3.54 -19.06 -3.69
N PRO A 147 -4.72 -19.41 -3.15
CA PRO A 147 -4.99 -20.76 -2.65
C PRO A 147 -5.03 -21.82 -3.74
N SER A 148 -5.19 -21.45 -5.01
CA SER A 148 -5.27 -22.38 -6.14
C SER A 148 -3.91 -22.89 -6.63
N LEU A 149 -2.80 -22.30 -6.18
CA LEU A 149 -1.45 -22.57 -6.65
C LEU A 149 -0.50 -22.94 -5.50
N PRO A 150 0.48 -23.84 -5.72
CA PRO A 150 1.53 -24.11 -4.74
C PRO A 150 2.32 -22.84 -4.39
N ALA A 151 2.71 -22.70 -3.13
CA ALA A 151 3.43 -21.54 -2.65
C ALA A 151 4.52 -21.89 -1.63
N THR A 152 5.64 -21.17 -1.69
CA THR A 152 6.65 -21.16 -0.63
C THR A 152 6.60 -19.83 0.08
N VAL A 153 6.44 -19.85 1.41
CA VAL A 153 6.29 -18.67 2.24
C VAL A 153 7.42 -18.53 3.25
N THR A 154 7.83 -17.30 3.50
CA THR A 154 8.71 -16.93 4.62
C THR A 154 7.98 -15.87 5.42
N LEU A 155 7.87 -16.08 6.72
CA LEU A 155 7.17 -15.17 7.63
C LEU A 155 8.16 -14.25 8.37
N ASP A 156 7.69 -13.08 8.74
CA ASP A 156 8.39 -12.20 9.68
C ASP A 156 8.11 -12.61 11.14
N ARG A 157 8.73 -11.89 12.09
CA ARG A 157 8.56 -12.15 13.53
C ARG A 157 7.11 -11.93 14.01
N SER A 158 6.31 -11.21 13.27
CA SER A 158 4.88 -10.94 13.56
C SER A 158 3.94 -11.87 12.80
N GLN A 159 4.44 -13.02 12.31
CA GLN A 159 3.66 -14.01 11.57
C GLN A 159 2.99 -13.45 10.31
N ARG A 160 3.61 -12.47 9.63
CA ARG A 160 3.18 -11.91 8.33
C ARG A 160 4.13 -12.36 7.24
N LEU A 161 3.70 -12.33 5.99
CA LEU A 161 4.59 -12.63 4.87
C LEU A 161 5.76 -11.63 4.81
N ALA A 162 6.99 -12.13 4.87
CA ALA A 162 8.19 -11.40 4.49
C ALA A 162 8.52 -11.66 3.02
N ARG A 163 8.35 -12.93 2.58
CA ARG A 163 8.54 -13.35 1.19
C ARG A 163 7.54 -14.43 0.79
N LEU A 164 7.08 -14.34 -0.44
CA LEU A 164 6.27 -15.36 -1.11
C LEU A 164 6.93 -15.72 -2.44
N LYS A 165 7.00 -17.03 -2.75
CA LYS A 165 7.31 -17.53 -4.10
C LYS A 165 6.12 -18.34 -4.59
N GLN A 166 5.58 -17.98 -5.75
CA GLN A 166 4.41 -18.63 -6.32
C GLN A 166 4.38 -18.42 -7.84
N ASP A 167 4.14 -19.47 -8.60
CA ASP A 167 4.02 -19.44 -10.08
C ASP A 167 5.19 -18.72 -10.78
N GLY A 168 6.43 -18.99 -10.33
CA GLY A 168 7.63 -18.35 -10.86
C GLY A 168 7.83 -16.89 -10.44
N TRP A 169 6.89 -16.32 -9.67
CA TRP A 169 7.00 -14.98 -9.10
C TRP A 169 7.62 -15.02 -7.70
N SER A 170 8.36 -13.97 -7.36
CA SER A 170 8.86 -13.70 -6.01
C SER A 170 8.32 -12.37 -5.54
N ILE A 171 7.65 -12.37 -4.39
CA ILE A 171 7.05 -11.21 -3.78
C ILE A 171 7.76 -10.94 -2.45
N ASP A 172 8.38 -9.76 -2.33
CA ASP A 172 9.01 -9.29 -1.09
C ASP A 172 8.12 -8.23 -0.45
N TYR A 173 7.75 -8.42 0.82
CA TYR A 173 6.96 -7.50 1.62
C TYR A 173 7.89 -6.71 2.54
N ARG A 174 7.92 -5.38 2.38
CA ARG A 174 8.86 -4.50 3.08
C ARG A 174 8.22 -3.71 4.22
N ALA A 175 6.92 -3.43 4.12
CA ALA A 175 6.19 -2.71 5.14
C ALA A 175 4.73 -3.14 5.17
N TYR A 176 4.15 -3.05 6.35
CA TYR A 176 2.74 -3.29 6.64
C TYR A 176 2.15 -2.07 7.33
N THR A 177 0.84 -1.89 7.25
CA THR A 177 0.09 -0.83 7.92
C THR A 177 -1.12 -1.41 8.63
N PRO A 178 -1.52 -0.89 9.80
CA PRO A 178 -2.75 -1.31 10.46
C PRO A 178 -3.97 -0.85 9.66
N VAL A 179 -4.95 -1.73 9.51
CA VAL A 179 -6.23 -1.49 8.83
C VAL A 179 -7.33 -2.21 9.61
N GLY A 180 -8.06 -1.49 10.45
CA GLY A 180 -8.95 -2.13 11.44
C GLY A 180 -8.19 -3.06 12.37
N ALA A 181 -8.64 -4.31 12.45
CA ALA A 181 -8.00 -5.35 13.26
C ALA A 181 -6.82 -6.05 12.56
N GLU A 182 -6.61 -5.77 11.25
CA GLU A 182 -5.61 -6.46 10.43
C GLU A 182 -4.40 -5.57 10.12
N TRP A 183 -3.30 -6.22 9.73
CA TRP A 183 -2.12 -5.55 9.18
C TRP A 183 -1.97 -5.96 7.72
N LEU A 184 -2.18 -5.01 6.81
CA LEU A 184 -2.08 -5.24 5.37
C LEU A 184 -0.78 -4.68 4.79
N PRO A 185 -0.28 -5.25 3.68
CA PRO A 185 0.92 -4.75 3.02
C PRO A 185 0.79 -3.28 2.62
N ARG A 186 1.82 -2.51 2.94
CA ARG A 186 1.96 -1.12 2.51
C ARG A 186 2.99 -0.98 1.38
N LEU A 187 4.03 -1.81 1.42
CA LEU A 187 5.09 -1.78 0.42
C LEU A 187 5.48 -3.21 0.05
N LEU A 188 5.29 -3.55 -1.22
CA LEU A 188 5.70 -4.83 -1.78
C LEU A 188 6.39 -4.67 -3.12
N THR A 189 7.20 -5.67 -3.46
CA THR A 189 7.86 -5.76 -4.76
C THR A 189 7.66 -7.15 -5.31
N VAL A 190 7.12 -7.25 -6.53
CA VAL A 190 6.87 -8.48 -7.27
C VAL A 190 7.91 -8.60 -8.38
N ARG A 191 8.53 -9.77 -8.55
CA ARG A 191 9.58 -10.00 -9.56
C ARG A 191 9.39 -11.32 -10.26
N ARG A 192 9.64 -11.33 -11.57
CA ARG A 192 9.77 -12.54 -12.39
C ARG A 192 10.66 -12.22 -13.59
N ALA A 193 11.77 -12.95 -13.75
CA ALA A 193 12.75 -12.67 -14.79
C ALA A 193 13.13 -11.18 -14.86
N ALA A 194 12.96 -10.52 -15.99
CA ALA A 194 13.27 -9.09 -16.19
C ALA A 194 12.16 -8.15 -15.69
N VAL A 195 11.01 -8.68 -15.19
CA VAL A 195 9.88 -7.89 -14.70
C VAL A 195 10.07 -7.56 -13.22
N ARG A 196 9.88 -6.28 -12.87
CA ARG A 196 9.80 -5.80 -11.50
C ARG A 196 8.62 -4.83 -11.36
N LEU A 197 7.70 -5.17 -10.48
CA LEU A 197 6.60 -4.31 -10.08
C LEU A 197 6.79 -3.94 -8.61
N ARG A 198 6.82 -2.66 -8.30
CA ARG A 198 6.83 -2.14 -6.93
C ARG A 198 5.53 -1.41 -6.67
N MET A 199 4.87 -1.75 -5.57
CA MET A 199 3.61 -1.11 -5.17
C MET A 199 3.76 -0.50 -3.78
N VAL A 200 3.32 0.74 -3.66
CA VAL A 200 3.12 1.44 -2.40
C VAL A 200 1.62 1.68 -2.24
N VAL A 201 1.03 1.13 -1.21
CA VAL A 201 -0.38 1.37 -0.87
C VAL A 201 -0.43 2.56 0.07
N ASP A 202 -1.15 3.60 -0.32
CA ASP A 202 -1.31 4.83 0.45
C ASP A 202 -2.52 4.73 1.40
N ALA A 203 -3.62 4.11 0.95
CA ALA A 203 -4.81 3.88 1.78
C ALA A 203 -5.50 2.55 1.46
N TRP A 204 -6.11 1.95 2.49
CA TRP A 204 -6.95 0.76 2.45
C TRP A 204 -8.35 1.07 2.97
N HIS A 205 -9.37 0.48 2.36
CA HIS A 205 -10.75 0.46 2.85
C HIS A 205 -11.27 -0.98 2.77
N LEU A 206 -11.55 -1.58 3.92
CA LEU A 206 -12.19 -2.91 4.04
C LEU A 206 -13.70 -2.73 4.18
N GLN A 207 -14.49 -3.63 3.57
CA GLN A 207 -15.95 -3.61 3.59
C GLN A 207 -16.51 -4.97 4.05
#